data_6d4124dd8314f89157c7f887c7e46ec5
#
_entry.id   6d4124dd8314f89157c7f887c7e46ec5
#
_cell.length_a   1.000
_cell.length_b   1.000
_cell.length_c   1.000
_cell.angle_alpha   90.00
_cell.angle_beta   90.00
_cell.angle_gamma   90.00
#
_symmetry.space_group_name_H-M   'P 1'
#
loop_
_entity.id
_entity.type
_entity.pdbx_description
1 polymer ?
#
loop_
_entity_poly.entity_id
_entity_poly.type
_entity_poly.pdbx_seq_one_letter_code
_entity_poly.pdbx_strand_id
1 'polypeptide(L)'
;MKKLLSAHTGMPMVTVSSAGVDALEGSTPDRYTIEVCDKRGIAVGLHPARQLTREMLGEMDLILCMEKMHRERIAGAFPQFAKSTFLLKEYLCESPLDDTEIEDPVGKSKKHFEKCFNSIEAEIKRIAPLILTNTMK
;
A
#
# COMPACT_ATOMS: atom_id res chain seq x y z
N MET A 1 6.52 1.65 3.75
CA MET A 1 7.37 1.07 2.71
C MET A 1 8.57 1.94 2.35
N LYS A 2 8.40 3.23 2.07
CA LYS A 2 9.52 4.14 1.73
C LYS A 2 10.67 4.08 2.74
N LYS A 3 10.33 4.07 4.04
CA LYS A 3 11.34 4.00 5.12
C LYS A 3 12.17 2.72 5.07
N LEU A 4 11.55 1.57 4.78
CA LEU A 4 12.27 0.30 4.67
C LEU A 4 13.15 0.25 3.42
N LEU A 5 12.68 0.79 2.30
CA LEU A 5 13.45 0.83 1.07
C LEU A 5 14.64 1.78 1.17
N SER A 6 14.48 2.92 1.82
CA SER A 6 15.56 3.89 2.01
C SER A 6 16.66 3.40 2.94
N ALA A 7 16.40 2.38 3.77
CA ALA A 7 17.42 1.78 4.62
C ALA A 7 18.42 0.91 3.84
N HIS A 8 18.12 0.58 2.59
CA HIS A 8 18.98 -0.24 1.72
C HIS A 8 19.80 0.66 0.79
N THR A 9 20.91 1.17 1.32
CA THR A 9 21.81 2.03 0.53
C THR A 9 22.50 1.25 -0.59
N GLY A 10 22.73 1.91 -1.73
CA GLY A 10 23.37 1.30 -2.89
C GLY A 10 22.43 0.46 -3.78
N MET A 11 21.15 0.37 -3.42
CA MET A 11 20.14 -0.35 -4.20
C MET A 11 19.54 0.54 -5.31
N PRO A 12 18.95 -0.06 -6.37
CA PRO A 12 18.20 0.71 -7.36
C PRO A 12 17.13 1.56 -6.71
N MET A 13 16.90 2.75 -7.28
CA MET A 13 15.91 3.66 -6.73
C MET A 13 14.50 3.13 -6.95
N VAL A 14 13.74 3.00 -5.85
CA VAL A 14 12.34 2.61 -5.88
C VAL A 14 11.49 3.80 -5.44
N THR A 15 10.55 4.20 -6.30
CA THR A 15 9.61 5.27 -5.97
C THR A 15 8.31 4.65 -5.47
N VAL A 16 7.85 5.10 -4.31
CA VAL A 16 6.61 4.62 -3.70
C VAL A 16 5.62 5.77 -3.57
N SER A 17 4.40 5.54 -4.02
CA SER A 17 3.31 6.51 -3.90
C SER A 17 2.01 5.80 -3.52
N SER A 18 1.00 6.56 -3.17
CA SER A 18 -0.31 6.03 -2.78
C SER A 18 -1.45 6.87 -3.34
N ALA A 19 -2.58 6.22 -3.57
CA ALA A 19 -3.81 6.87 -4.00
C ALA A 19 -5.00 6.02 -3.57
N GLY A 20 -6.20 6.58 -3.59
CA GLY A 20 -7.43 5.85 -3.26
C GLY A 20 -8.36 5.74 -4.45
N VAL A 21 -9.12 4.67 -4.51
CA VAL A 21 -10.12 4.45 -5.58
C VAL A 21 -11.35 5.34 -5.41
N ASP A 22 -11.62 5.78 -4.18
CA ASP A 22 -12.70 6.71 -3.82
C ASP A 22 -12.16 7.77 -2.87
N ALA A 23 -11.10 8.45 -3.26
CA ALA A 23 -10.48 9.47 -2.41
C ALA A 23 -11.22 10.80 -2.49
N LEU A 24 -11.30 11.48 -1.36
CA LEU A 24 -11.67 12.88 -1.31
C LEU A 24 -10.36 13.67 -1.39
N GLU A 25 -10.07 14.22 -2.57
CA GLU A 25 -8.82 14.92 -2.86
C GLU A 25 -8.48 15.96 -1.77
N GLY A 26 -7.24 15.91 -1.30
CA GLY A 26 -6.73 16.84 -0.31
C GLY A 26 -7.11 16.55 1.12
N SER A 27 -7.93 15.52 1.39
CA SER A 27 -8.29 15.15 2.77
C SER A 27 -7.05 14.77 3.56
N THR A 28 -7.05 15.13 4.85
CA THR A 28 -6.00 14.70 5.77
C THR A 28 -6.24 13.25 6.22
N PRO A 29 -5.20 12.52 6.65
CA PRO A 29 -5.38 11.20 7.23
C PRO A 29 -6.28 11.24 8.46
N ASP A 30 -6.94 10.13 8.74
CA ASP A 30 -7.75 9.97 9.95
C ASP A 30 -6.89 10.20 11.19
N ARG A 31 -7.51 10.77 12.25
CA ARG A 31 -6.81 11.04 13.51
C ARG A 31 -6.11 9.80 14.07
N TYR A 32 -6.77 8.66 14.03
CA TYR A 32 -6.17 7.42 14.53
C TYR A 32 -5.00 6.95 13.68
N THR A 33 -5.05 7.18 12.37
CA THR A 33 -3.91 6.90 11.48
C THR A 33 -2.71 7.73 11.90
N ILE A 34 -2.90 9.03 12.13
CA ILE A 34 -1.85 9.93 12.58
C ILE A 34 -1.27 9.46 13.91
N GLU A 35 -2.12 9.17 14.89
CA GLU A 35 -1.69 8.73 16.22
C GLU A 35 -0.90 7.42 16.18
N VAL A 36 -1.38 6.43 15.42
CA VAL A 36 -0.74 5.12 15.31
C VAL A 36 0.62 5.25 14.62
N CYS A 37 0.70 6.03 13.56
CA CYS A 37 1.95 6.25 12.83
C CYS A 37 2.96 7.05 13.66
N ASP A 38 2.53 8.08 14.37
CA ASP A 38 3.39 8.91 15.22
C ASP A 38 4.10 8.07 16.28
N LYS A 39 3.41 7.12 16.91
CA LYS A 39 3.99 6.21 17.90
C LYS A 39 5.14 5.38 17.31
N ARG A 40 5.16 5.20 16.00
CA ARG A 40 6.18 4.40 15.30
C ARG A 40 7.18 5.26 14.53
N GLY A 41 7.20 6.57 14.82
CA GLY A 41 8.13 7.51 14.20
C GLY A 41 7.83 7.82 12.72
N ILE A 42 6.59 7.62 12.28
CA ILE A 42 6.17 7.89 10.91
C ILE A 42 5.22 9.10 10.90
N ALA A 43 5.66 10.20 10.30
CA ALA A 43 4.86 11.42 10.19
C ALA A 43 4.01 11.36 8.92
N VAL A 44 2.68 11.31 9.08
CA VAL A 44 1.74 11.26 7.95
C VAL A 44 0.76 12.43 7.91
N GLY A 45 0.83 13.36 8.87
CA GLY A 45 -0.11 14.48 8.98
C GLY A 45 -0.19 15.37 7.75
N LEU A 46 0.86 15.45 6.95
CA LEU A 46 0.91 16.23 5.72
C LEU A 46 0.81 15.36 4.46
N HIS A 47 0.20 14.19 4.55
CA HIS A 47 0.02 13.29 3.43
C HIS A 47 -1.44 13.37 2.94
N PRO A 48 -1.75 14.28 2.01
CA PRO A 48 -3.13 14.44 1.54
C PRO A 48 -3.58 13.26 0.69
N ALA A 49 -4.89 12.98 0.75
CA ALA A 49 -5.49 11.95 -0.08
C ALA A 49 -5.45 12.36 -1.55
N ARG A 50 -5.21 11.40 -2.43
CA ARG A 50 -5.22 11.59 -3.87
C ARG A 50 -6.12 10.56 -4.52
N GLN A 51 -6.95 11.00 -5.45
CA GLN A 51 -7.78 10.09 -6.26
C GLN A 51 -6.88 9.37 -7.27
N LEU A 52 -7.05 8.05 -7.35
CA LEU A 52 -6.34 7.24 -8.34
C LEU A 52 -6.73 7.67 -9.76
N THR A 53 -5.74 7.87 -10.61
CA THR A 53 -5.94 8.22 -12.02
C THR A 53 -5.23 7.22 -12.93
N ARG A 54 -5.64 7.18 -14.19
CA ARG A 54 -4.99 6.37 -15.21
C ARG A 54 -3.51 6.71 -15.37
N GLU A 55 -3.20 8.00 -15.32
CA GLU A 55 -1.83 8.51 -15.45
C GLU A 55 -0.93 7.97 -14.34
N MET A 56 -1.44 7.95 -13.10
CA MET A 56 -0.70 7.38 -11.96
C MET A 56 -0.39 5.90 -12.19
N LEU A 57 -1.37 5.14 -12.67
CA LEU A 57 -1.20 3.71 -12.94
C LEU A 57 -0.17 3.46 -14.05
N GLY A 58 -0.18 4.31 -15.08
CA GLY A 58 0.75 4.20 -16.20
C GLY A 58 2.21 4.41 -15.85
N GLU A 59 2.48 5.08 -14.73
CA GLU A 59 3.84 5.35 -14.24
C GLU A 59 4.36 4.25 -13.31
N MET A 60 3.51 3.28 -12.94
CA MET A 60 3.85 2.27 -11.94
C MET A 60 4.21 0.94 -12.59
N ASP A 61 5.26 0.32 -12.05
CA ASP A 61 5.65 -1.04 -12.44
C ASP A 61 4.90 -2.08 -11.61
N LEU A 62 4.47 -1.71 -10.41
CA LEU A 62 3.77 -2.58 -9.48
C LEU A 62 2.68 -1.80 -8.74
N ILE A 63 1.49 -2.37 -8.70
CA ILE A 63 0.34 -1.80 -8.02
C ILE A 63 -0.11 -2.78 -6.93
N LEU A 64 -0.15 -2.32 -5.68
CA LEU A 64 -0.55 -3.14 -4.55
C LEU A 64 -1.83 -2.59 -3.93
N CYS A 65 -2.81 -3.46 -3.76
CA CYS A 65 -4.12 -3.12 -3.20
C CYS A 65 -4.31 -3.79 -1.84
N MET A 66 -5.11 -3.18 -0.99
CA MET A 66 -5.43 -3.72 0.32
C MET A 66 -6.57 -4.74 0.25
N GLU A 67 -7.59 -4.47 -0.56
CA GLU A 67 -8.80 -5.29 -0.68
C GLU A 67 -9.08 -5.70 -2.13
N LYS A 68 -9.77 -6.83 -2.29
CA LYS A 68 -10.17 -7.34 -3.61
C LYS A 68 -10.99 -6.32 -4.39
N MET A 69 -11.84 -5.56 -3.70
CA MET A 69 -12.65 -4.50 -4.31
C MET A 69 -11.78 -3.50 -5.06
N HIS A 70 -10.65 -3.08 -4.47
CA HIS A 70 -9.72 -2.16 -5.11
C HIS A 70 -9.16 -2.75 -6.40
N ARG A 71 -8.73 -4.02 -6.34
CA ARG A 71 -8.18 -4.72 -7.50
C ARG A 71 -9.22 -4.87 -8.61
N GLU A 72 -10.44 -5.23 -8.25
CA GLU A 72 -11.54 -5.40 -9.20
C GLU A 72 -11.91 -4.07 -9.87
N ARG A 73 -11.92 -2.98 -9.12
CA ARG A 73 -12.21 -1.65 -9.67
C ARG A 73 -11.14 -1.20 -10.66
N ILE A 74 -9.87 -1.45 -10.34
CA ILE A 74 -8.76 -1.13 -11.26
C ILE A 74 -8.88 -1.99 -12.52
N ALA A 75 -9.09 -3.29 -12.38
CA ALA A 75 -9.21 -4.19 -13.52
C ALA A 75 -10.40 -3.85 -14.41
N GLY A 76 -11.52 -3.41 -13.80
CA GLY A 76 -12.73 -3.02 -14.55
C GLY A 76 -12.58 -1.70 -15.29
N ALA A 77 -11.99 -0.69 -14.63
CA ALA A 77 -11.83 0.64 -15.22
C ALA A 77 -10.60 0.75 -16.12
N PHE A 78 -9.54 0.01 -15.79
CA PHE A 78 -8.25 0.09 -16.47
C PHE A 78 -7.67 -1.31 -16.71
N PRO A 79 -8.31 -2.10 -17.62
CA PRO A 79 -7.91 -3.52 -17.83
C PRO A 79 -6.45 -3.72 -18.18
N GLN A 80 -5.81 -2.75 -18.79
CA GLN A 80 -4.41 -2.82 -19.19
C GLN A 80 -3.44 -2.92 -18.01
N PHE A 81 -3.90 -2.55 -16.81
CA PHE A 81 -3.06 -2.60 -15.59
C PHE A 81 -3.37 -3.80 -14.69
N ALA A 82 -4.31 -4.67 -15.09
CA ALA A 82 -4.71 -5.82 -14.28
C ALA A 82 -3.54 -6.76 -13.97
N LYS A 83 -2.63 -6.97 -14.92
CA LYS A 83 -1.48 -7.86 -14.75
C LYS A 83 -0.43 -7.32 -13.79
N SER A 84 -0.42 -6.01 -13.54
CA SER A 84 0.52 -5.36 -12.62
C SER A 84 -0.09 -5.12 -11.25
N THR A 85 -1.33 -5.53 -11.03
CA THR A 85 -2.11 -5.25 -9.82
C THR A 85 -2.29 -6.51 -8.98
N PHE A 86 -1.86 -6.44 -7.73
CA PHE A 86 -1.89 -7.56 -6.79
C PHE A 86 -2.43 -7.10 -5.44
N LEU A 87 -2.92 -8.05 -4.63
CA LEU A 87 -3.20 -7.78 -3.23
C LEU A 87 -1.89 -7.80 -2.45
N LEU A 88 -1.74 -6.86 -1.52
CA LEU A 88 -0.52 -6.76 -0.71
C LEU A 88 -0.20 -8.07 0.00
N LYS A 89 -1.21 -8.73 0.58
CA LYS A 89 -1.03 -10.00 1.27
C LYS A 89 -0.68 -11.16 0.36
N GLU A 90 -1.13 -11.14 -0.89
CA GLU A 90 -0.87 -12.22 -1.85
C GLU A 90 0.43 -12.08 -2.61
N TYR A 91 0.90 -10.84 -2.79
CA TYR A 91 2.04 -10.58 -3.66
C TYR A 91 3.29 -11.34 -3.20
N LEU A 92 3.87 -12.12 -4.10
CA LEU A 92 5.06 -12.95 -3.85
C LEU A 92 4.87 -13.94 -2.69
N CYS A 93 3.63 -14.39 -2.46
CA CYS A 93 3.32 -15.41 -1.47
C CYS A 93 3.47 -16.78 -2.09
N GLU A 94 4.19 -17.68 -1.41
CA GLU A 94 4.47 -19.04 -1.94
C GLU A 94 3.32 -20.00 -1.74
N SER A 95 2.47 -19.74 -0.75
CA SER A 95 1.36 -20.62 -0.38
C SER A 95 0.02 -19.90 -0.45
N PRO A 96 -1.07 -20.60 -0.79
CA PRO A 96 -2.40 -20.01 -0.72
C PRO A 96 -2.72 -19.50 0.68
N LEU A 97 -3.45 -18.39 0.76
CA LEU A 97 -3.87 -17.76 2.00
C LEU A 97 -5.38 -17.84 2.16
N ASP A 98 -5.86 -18.08 3.39
CA ASP A 98 -7.28 -18.02 3.70
C ASP A 98 -7.80 -16.57 3.71
N ASP A 99 -7.00 -15.66 4.26
CA ASP A 99 -7.32 -14.24 4.32
C ASP A 99 -6.29 -13.45 3.52
N THR A 100 -6.74 -12.83 2.42
CA THR A 100 -5.89 -12.10 1.48
C THR A 100 -6.10 -10.60 1.52
N GLU A 101 -6.98 -10.11 2.41
CA GLU A 101 -7.33 -8.70 2.48
C GLU A 101 -6.83 -8.04 3.75
N ILE A 102 -6.54 -6.74 3.66
CA ILE A 102 -6.31 -5.88 4.81
C ILE A 102 -7.51 -4.94 4.87
N GLU A 103 -8.37 -5.18 5.86
CA GLU A 103 -9.62 -4.44 6.01
C GLU A 103 -9.38 -2.95 6.34
N ASP A 104 -10.17 -2.08 5.71
CA ASP A 104 -10.16 -0.65 6.00
C ASP A 104 -10.70 -0.39 7.41
N PRO A 105 -9.93 0.24 8.30
CA PRO A 105 -10.37 0.49 9.68
C PRO A 105 -11.26 1.72 9.83
N VAL A 106 -11.57 2.45 8.77
CA VAL A 106 -12.40 3.66 8.82
C VAL A 106 -13.73 3.38 9.51
N GLY A 107 -14.10 4.24 10.44
CA GLY A 107 -15.32 4.10 11.24
C GLY A 107 -15.19 3.15 12.43
N LYS A 108 -14.02 2.55 12.63
CA LYS A 108 -13.77 1.61 13.73
C LYS A 108 -12.91 2.23 14.81
N SER A 109 -12.64 1.48 15.88
CA SER A 109 -11.86 1.95 17.01
C SER A 109 -10.38 2.09 16.69
N LYS A 110 -9.66 2.83 17.52
CA LYS A 110 -8.19 2.99 17.39
C LYS A 110 -7.48 1.63 17.35
N LYS A 111 -7.98 0.64 18.09
CA LYS A 111 -7.43 -0.71 18.12
C LYS A 111 -7.45 -1.37 16.73
N HIS A 112 -8.48 -1.11 15.93
CA HIS A 112 -8.57 -1.60 14.56
C HIS A 112 -7.52 -0.92 13.66
N PHE A 113 -7.25 0.37 13.88
CA PHE A 113 -6.19 1.10 13.17
C PHE A 113 -4.81 0.53 13.51
N GLU A 114 -4.57 0.21 14.78
CA GLU A 114 -3.31 -0.42 15.20
C GLU A 114 -3.13 -1.78 14.56
N LYS A 115 -4.18 -2.59 14.53
CA LYS A 115 -4.17 -3.91 13.88
C LYS A 115 -3.91 -3.79 12.37
N CYS A 116 -4.54 -2.82 11.72
CA CYS A 116 -4.34 -2.55 10.31
C CYS A 116 -2.89 -2.15 10.03
N PHE A 117 -2.33 -1.25 10.81
CA PHE A 117 -0.93 -0.84 10.69
C PHE A 117 0.01 -2.05 10.83
N ASN A 118 -0.21 -2.87 11.86
CA ASN A 118 0.64 -4.04 12.11
C ASN A 118 0.58 -5.03 10.95
N SER A 119 -0.59 -5.23 10.36
CA SER A 119 -0.77 -6.11 9.20
C SER A 119 -0.02 -5.58 7.98
N ILE A 120 -0.14 -4.29 7.70
CA ILE A 120 0.56 -3.65 6.58
C ILE A 120 2.07 -3.71 6.80
N GLU A 121 2.54 -3.39 7.99
CA GLU A 121 3.98 -3.42 8.31
C GLU A 121 4.56 -4.83 8.13
N ALA A 122 3.87 -5.85 8.59
CA ALA A 122 4.31 -7.23 8.45
C ALA A 122 4.47 -7.62 6.98
N GLU A 123 3.50 -7.25 6.14
CA GLU A 123 3.55 -7.55 4.71
C GLU A 123 4.64 -6.76 4.00
N ILE A 124 4.84 -5.51 4.36
CA ILE A 124 5.90 -4.68 3.78
C ILE A 124 7.27 -5.26 4.13
N LYS A 125 7.48 -5.67 5.37
CA LYS A 125 8.74 -6.32 5.79
C LYS A 125 8.99 -7.62 5.04
N ARG A 126 7.92 -8.34 4.69
CA ARG A 126 8.02 -9.57 3.90
C ARG A 126 8.42 -9.29 2.46
N ILE A 127 7.78 -8.33 1.80
CA ILE A 127 7.96 -8.10 0.36
C ILE A 127 9.10 -7.15 -0.01
N ALA A 128 9.46 -6.20 0.85
CA ALA A 128 10.46 -5.18 0.51
C ALA A 128 11.81 -5.78 0.07
N PRO A 129 12.39 -6.76 0.79
CA PRO A 129 13.63 -7.40 0.32
C PRO A 129 13.48 -8.10 -1.02
N LEU A 130 12.31 -8.71 -1.26
CA LEU A 130 12.03 -9.43 -2.51
C LEU A 130 11.90 -8.48 -3.70
N ILE A 131 11.25 -7.32 -3.48
CA ILE A 131 11.14 -6.28 -4.51
C ILE A 131 12.54 -5.76 -4.89
N LEU A 132 13.35 -5.45 -3.89
CA LEU A 132 14.71 -4.95 -4.12
C LEU A 132 15.57 -5.95 -4.88
N THR A 133 15.49 -7.23 -4.51
CA THR A 133 16.20 -8.30 -5.20
C THR A 133 15.77 -8.41 -6.66
N ASN A 134 14.47 -8.36 -6.94
CA ASN A 134 13.95 -8.43 -8.30
C ASN A 134 14.34 -7.21 -9.13
N THR A 135 14.39 -6.04 -8.53
CA THR A 135 14.77 -4.80 -9.20
C THR A 135 16.23 -4.79 -9.62
N MET A 136 17.08 -5.53 -8.91
CA MET A 136 18.51 -5.65 -9.22
C MET A 136 18.82 -6.58 -10.40
N LYS A 137 17.85 -7.37 -10.80
CA LYS A 137 17.98 -8.26 -11.95
C LYS A 137 17.57 -7.55 -13.23
#